data_f0a8bddc5faf66af3406e21112ba4d1c
#
_entry.id   f0a8bddc5faf66af3406e21112ba4d1c
#
_cell.length_a   1.000
_cell.length_b   1.000
_cell.length_c   1.000
_cell.angle_alpha   90.00
_cell.angle_beta   90.00
_cell.angle_gamma   90.00
#
_symmetry.space_group_name_H-M   'P 1'
#
loop_
_entity.id
_entity.type
_entity.pdbx_description
1 polymer ?
#
loop_
_entity_poly.entity_id
_entity_poly.type
_entity_poly.pdbx_seq_one_letter_code
_entity_poly.pdbx_strand_id
1 'polypeptide(L)'
;MEKSALPAVLLGMFATACLEVPPLAERAAALQECPEEYCGSNSPRIEVYGFHELNLVGHPNPQNMVLTRATLAGEPVHLTVYNSELKAQLGEVVITGADLVGLLITVTIDGRDFALELMSVGQMSYPVPSTSGDTLPTYVFEYIDSLGVRRNLCGNRPIQVPTKDLLYWEAFGQVPREAILFEGDRIDTSTMTISPSFDPTWFNIGCAGHTLSKLHLTRNTVASRASVYGHGLADRQATLKLLAADYCGTGKPFTVAGQPLAWRDPQQVMQFYSGASALEARWGASGAICLSRPRLSTPANAAGAQLFPNIWQAIAAECPDLLNRPCTNSNIYQFEGADRVSANR
;
A
#
# COMPACT_ATOMS: atom_id res chain seq x y z
N MET A 1 -29.73 -72.67 15.02
CA MET A 1 -28.37 -72.34 14.52
C MET A 1 -28.48 -71.01 13.76
N GLU A 2 -28.44 -69.95 14.52
CA GLU A 2 -28.45 -68.58 13.94
C GLU A 2 -27.03 -68.07 13.85
N LYS A 3 -26.64 -67.66 12.64
CA LYS A 3 -25.35 -67.03 12.38
C LYS A 3 -25.51 -65.49 12.48
N SER A 4 -24.98 -64.90 13.53
CA SER A 4 -24.85 -63.46 13.67
C SER A 4 -23.78 -62.96 12.72
N ALA A 5 -24.14 -62.00 11.86
CA ALA A 5 -23.23 -61.22 11.03
C ALA A 5 -22.85 -59.92 11.78
N LEU A 6 -21.55 -59.70 12.00
CA LEU A 6 -21.00 -58.44 12.50
C LEU A 6 -20.95 -57.40 11.37
N PRO A 7 -21.28 -56.14 11.61
CA PRO A 7 -21.08 -55.08 10.66
C PRO A 7 -19.61 -54.62 10.65
N ALA A 8 -19.01 -54.50 9.44
CA ALA A 8 -17.71 -53.91 9.23
C ALA A 8 -17.79 -52.38 9.42
N VAL A 9 -17.03 -51.85 10.36
CA VAL A 9 -16.83 -50.44 10.57
C VAL A 9 -15.78 -49.98 9.55
N LEU A 10 -16.21 -49.20 8.57
CA LEU A 10 -15.32 -48.45 7.66
C LEU A 10 -14.67 -47.28 8.45
N LEU A 11 -13.40 -47.41 8.80
CA LEU A 11 -12.56 -46.31 9.24
C LEU A 11 -12.26 -45.42 8.02
N GLY A 12 -12.94 -44.29 7.91
CA GLY A 12 -12.59 -43.24 6.99
C GLY A 12 -11.28 -42.56 7.39
N MET A 13 -10.21 -42.81 6.63
CA MET A 13 -8.98 -42.03 6.72
C MET A 13 -9.26 -40.62 6.25
N PHE A 14 -9.37 -39.66 7.15
CA PHE A 14 -9.25 -38.24 6.83
C PHE A 14 -7.79 -37.97 6.47
N ALA A 15 -7.50 -37.89 5.16
CA ALA A 15 -6.25 -37.32 4.68
C ALA A 15 -6.26 -35.83 5.03
N THR A 16 -5.56 -35.44 6.09
CA THR A 16 -5.16 -34.07 6.34
C THR A 16 -4.24 -33.66 5.20
N ALA A 17 -4.79 -32.97 4.20
CA ALA A 17 -4.00 -32.26 3.21
C ALA A 17 -3.19 -31.20 3.95
N CYS A 18 -1.94 -31.50 4.29
CA CYS A 18 -0.95 -30.48 4.61
C CYS A 18 -0.87 -29.58 3.37
N LEU A 19 -1.33 -28.35 3.48
CA LEU A 19 -1.04 -27.30 2.52
C LEU A 19 0.49 -27.15 2.51
N GLU A 20 1.13 -27.78 1.53
CA GLU A 20 2.56 -27.57 1.28
C GLU A 20 2.78 -26.09 0.98
N VAL A 21 3.47 -25.43 1.90
CA VAL A 21 3.92 -24.07 1.70
C VAL A 21 4.99 -24.11 0.60
N PRO A 22 4.78 -23.43 -0.55
CA PRO A 22 5.71 -23.51 -1.67
C PRO A 22 7.14 -23.13 -1.24
N PRO A 23 8.17 -23.77 -1.82
CA PRO A 23 9.55 -23.52 -1.46
C PRO A 23 9.95 -22.05 -1.74
N LEU A 24 10.94 -21.55 -1.00
CA LEU A 24 11.41 -20.15 -1.06
C LEU A 24 11.76 -19.67 -2.48
N ALA A 25 12.20 -20.57 -3.35
CA ALA A 25 12.50 -20.28 -4.76
C ALA A 25 11.25 -19.95 -5.58
N GLU A 26 10.12 -20.64 -5.37
CA GLU A 26 8.84 -20.32 -6.02
C GLU A 26 8.24 -19.02 -5.49
N ARG A 27 8.47 -18.71 -4.21
CA ARG A 27 8.07 -17.41 -3.63
C ARG A 27 8.90 -16.26 -4.19
N ALA A 28 10.18 -16.46 -4.45
CA ALA A 28 11.04 -15.47 -5.10
C ALA A 28 10.65 -15.27 -6.57
N ALA A 29 10.28 -16.33 -7.30
CA ALA A 29 9.79 -16.25 -8.67
C ALA A 29 8.45 -15.49 -8.76
N ALA A 30 7.52 -15.72 -7.82
CA ALA A 30 6.26 -14.96 -7.75
C ALA A 30 6.49 -13.47 -7.44
N LEU A 31 7.61 -13.09 -6.80
CA LEU A 31 8.03 -11.71 -6.62
C LEU A 31 8.67 -11.11 -7.88
N GLN A 32 9.22 -11.95 -8.78
CA GLN A 32 9.78 -11.52 -10.07
C GLN A 32 8.71 -11.16 -11.10
N GLU A 33 7.50 -11.71 -10.99
CA GLU A 33 6.39 -11.43 -11.90
C GLU A 33 5.68 -10.08 -11.64
N CYS A 34 6.10 -9.35 -10.60
CA CYS A 34 5.64 -7.99 -10.41
C CYS A 34 6.38 -7.08 -11.41
N PRO A 35 5.74 -6.54 -12.46
CA PRO A 35 6.39 -5.59 -13.34
C PRO A 35 7.06 -4.48 -12.52
N GLU A 36 8.25 -4.05 -12.92
CA GLU A 36 9.05 -3.04 -12.18
C GLU A 36 8.25 -1.79 -11.84
N GLU A 37 7.36 -1.39 -12.73
CA GLU A 37 6.44 -0.26 -12.60
C GLU A 37 5.43 -0.39 -11.44
N TYR A 38 5.13 -1.62 -10.97
CA TYR A 38 4.14 -1.86 -9.91
C TYR A 38 4.77 -2.26 -8.57
N CYS A 39 6.01 -2.68 -8.56
CA CYS A 39 6.65 -3.19 -7.35
C CYS A 39 6.90 -2.10 -6.30
N GLY A 40 7.09 -0.86 -6.71
CA GLY A 40 7.34 0.27 -5.82
C GLY A 40 6.08 0.93 -5.26
N SER A 41 4.97 0.93 -6.00
CA SER A 41 3.71 1.55 -5.57
C SER A 41 2.80 0.60 -4.80
N ASN A 42 2.95 -0.70 -4.99
CA ASN A 42 2.15 -1.76 -4.36
C ASN A 42 0.64 -1.46 -4.40
N SER A 43 0.13 -1.22 -5.57
CA SER A 43 -1.28 -0.91 -5.79
C SER A 43 -2.16 -2.15 -5.66
N PRO A 44 -3.46 -2.02 -5.40
CA PRO A 44 -4.42 -3.10 -5.56
C PRO A 44 -4.39 -3.64 -7.00
N ARG A 45 -4.78 -4.89 -7.18
CA ARG A 45 -4.74 -5.56 -8.49
C ARG A 45 -6.02 -6.34 -8.77
N ILE A 46 -6.49 -6.22 -10.01
CA ILE A 46 -7.47 -7.11 -10.61
C ILE A 46 -6.76 -7.88 -11.72
N GLU A 47 -6.52 -9.16 -11.56
CA GLU A 47 -5.70 -10.00 -12.46
C GLU A 47 -4.29 -9.39 -12.66
N VAL A 48 -3.96 -9.00 -13.88
CA VAL A 48 -2.69 -8.36 -14.25
C VAL A 48 -2.71 -6.83 -14.08
N TYR A 49 -3.90 -6.26 -13.92
CA TYR A 49 -4.08 -4.81 -13.88
C TYR A 49 -3.85 -4.27 -12.48
N GLY A 50 -2.76 -3.56 -12.29
CA GLY A 50 -2.51 -2.77 -11.08
C GLY A 50 -3.17 -1.39 -11.19
N PHE A 51 -3.74 -0.89 -10.10
CA PHE A 51 -4.32 0.45 -10.04
C PHE A 51 -4.29 0.96 -8.60
N HIS A 52 -4.65 2.21 -8.38
CA HIS A 52 -4.74 2.77 -7.04
C HIS A 52 -5.87 3.78 -6.89
N GLU A 53 -6.47 4.24 -7.99
CA GLU A 53 -7.55 5.22 -7.93
C GLU A 53 -8.72 4.83 -8.83
N LEU A 54 -9.92 5.19 -8.39
CA LEU A 54 -11.15 5.09 -9.16
C LEU A 54 -11.93 6.41 -9.06
N ASN A 55 -12.74 6.66 -10.10
CA ASN A 55 -13.58 7.85 -10.15
C ASN A 55 -15.04 7.50 -9.86
N LEU A 56 -15.66 8.21 -8.90
CA LEU A 56 -17.05 7.98 -8.44
C LEU A 56 -18.10 8.32 -9.49
N VAL A 57 -17.76 9.13 -10.50
CA VAL A 57 -18.68 9.54 -11.57
C VAL A 57 -18.35 8.88 -12.92
N GLY A 58 -17.51 7.82 -12.90
CA GLY A 58 -17.28 6.96 -14.05
C GLY A 58 -16.26 7.48 -15.07
N HIS A 59 -15.36 8.39 -14.69
CA HIS A 59 -14.21 8.72 -15.54
C HIS A 59 -13.14 7.62 -15.47
N PRO A 60 -12.51 7.27 -16.61
CA PRO A 60 -11.41 6.31 -16.62
C PRO A 60 -10.18 6.81 -15.86
N ASN A 61 -9.54 5.92 -15.11
CA ASN A 61 -8.23 6.18 -14.52
C ASN A 61 -7.11 6.01 -15.57
N PRO A 62 -5.83 6.27 -15.24
CA PRO A 62 -4.71 6.11 -16.16
C PRO A 62 -4.55 4.68 -16.72
N GLN A 63 -5.08 3.67 -16.05
CA GLN A 63 -5.08 2.27 -16.50
C GLN A 63 -6.35 1.91 -17.30
N ASN A 64 -7.13 2.92 -17.72
CA ASN A 64 -8.40 2.76 -18.44
C ASN A 64 -9.46 1.95 -17.67
N MET A 65 -9.42 2.00 -16.35
CA MET A 65 -10.42 1.38 -15.49
C MET A 65 -11.53 2.37 -15.16
N VAL A 66 -12.77 1.90 -15.25
CA VAL A 66 -13.96 2.71 -14.99
C VAL A 66 -14.81 2.05 -13.93
N LEU A 67 -15.16 2.78 -12.86
CA LEU A 67 -16.23 2.38 -11.95
C LEU A 67 -17.56 2.61 -12.67
N THR A 68 -18.26 1.55 -13.05
CA THR A 68 -19.46 1.63 -13.87
C THR A 68 -20.75 1.49 -13.07
N ARG A 69 -20.68 0.77 -11.95
CA ARG A 69 -21.88 0.51 -11.14
C ARG A 69 -21.49 0.14 -9.71
N ALA A 70 -22.36 0.48 -8.77
CA ALA A 70 -22.33 -0.06 -7.41
C ALA A 70 -23.73 -0.55 -7.02
N THR A 71 -23.79 -1.71 -6.34
CA THR A 71 -25.05 -2.25 -5.83
C THR A 71 -24.87 -2.81 -4.43
N LEU A 72 -25.89 -2.66 -3.59
CA LEU A 72 -25.95 -3.27 -2.27
C LEU A 72 -27.26 -4.05 -2.13
N ALA A 73 -27.19 -5.32 -1.77
CA ALA A 73 -28.35 -6.22 -1.74
C ALA A 73 -29.15 -6.27 -3.08
N GLY A 74 -28.46 -6.06 -4.21
CA GLY A 74 -29.04 -6.02 -5.55
C GLY A 74 -29.58 -4.65 -6.00
N GLU A 75 -29.71 -3.69 -5.10
CA GLU A 75 -30.19 -2.35 -5.40
C GLU A 75 -29.03 -1.41 -5.79
N PRO A 76 -29.20 -0.55 -6.80
CA PRO A 76 -28.18 0.42 -7.18
C PRO A 76 -27.98 1.47 -6.08
N VAL A 77 -26.71 1.79 -5.79
CA VAL A 77 -26.35 2.80 -4.79
C VAL A 77 -25.37 3.81 -5.36
N HIS A 78 -25.40 5.04 -4.82
CA HIS A 78 -24.40 6.05 -5.05
C HIS A 78 -23.27 5.92 -4.00
N LEU A 79 -22.02 5.88 -4.47
CA LEU A 79 -20.88 5.85 -3.59
C LEU A 79 -20.31 7.24 -3.34
N THR A 80 -19.84 7.46 -2.13
CA THR A 80 -18.98 8.58 -1.76
C THR A 80 -17.86 8.09 -0.86
N VAL A 81 -16.69 8.75 -0.95
CA VAL A 81 -15.60 8.57 0.01
C VAL A 81 -15.36 9.94 0.63
N TYR A 82 -15.47 10.02 1.95
CA TYR A 82 -15.30 11.27 2.69
C TYR A 82 -14.66 11.01 4.05
N ASN A 83 -13.61 11.75 4.39
CA ASN A 83 -12.76 11.50 5.56
C ASN A 83 -12.29 10.04 5.64
N SER A 84 -11.91 9.48 4.50
CA SER A 84 -11.46 8.09 4.35
C SER A 84 -12.55 7.03 4.62
N GLU A 85 -13.78 7.43 4.76
CA GLU A 85 -14.93 6.55 4.97
C GLU A 85 -15.72 6.36 3.67
N LEU A 86 -15.90 5.08 3.26
CA LEU A 86 -16.80 4.71 2.18
C LEU A 86 -18.25 4.77 2.67
N LYS A 87 -19.11 5.38 1.86
CA LYS A 87 -20.54 5.48 2.10
C LYS A 87 -21.30 5.06 0.86
N ALA A 88 -22.41 4.35 1.05
CA ALA A 88 -23.37 4.03 -0.01
C ALA A 88 -24.69 4.73 0.30
N GLN A 89 -25.25 5.42 -0.68
CA GLN A 89 -26.55 6.06 -0.56
C GLN A 89 -27.58 5.28 -1.37
N LEU A 90 -28.62 4.81 -0.67
CA LEU A 90 -29.80 4.15 -1.24
C LEU A 90 -31.03 5.03 -0.98
N GLY A 91 -31.46 5.77 -1.99
CA GLY A 91 -32.51 6.79 -1.82
C GLY A 91 -32.05 7.87 -0.83
N GLU A 92 -32.78 8.02 0.29
CA GLU A 92 -32.44 8.97 1.37
C GLU A 92 -31.55 8.34 2.47
N VAL A 93 -31.33 7.03 2.41
CA VAL A 93 -30.57 6.30 3.45
C VAL A 93 -29.10 6.30 3.10
N VAL A 94 -28.23 6.70 4.04
CA VAL A 94 -26.78 6.59 3.96
C VAL A 94 -26.33 5.39 4.78
N ILE A 95 -25.64 4.47 4.14
CA ILE A 95 -25.14 3.21 4.71
C ILE A 95 -23.63 3.32 4.86
N THR A 96 -23.10 2.94 6.01
CA THR A 96 -21.66 3.05 6.35
C THR A 96 -21.18 1.84 7.18
N GLY A 97 -19.88 1.73 7.35
CA GLY A 97 -19.29 0.73 8.24
C GLY A 97 -19.66 -0.71 7.86
N ALA A 98 -19.98 -1.54 8.85
CA ALA A 98 -20.25 -2.97 8.66
C ALA A 98 -21.51 -3.24 7.80
N ASP A 99 -22.44 -2.31 7.74
CA ASP A 99 -23.67 -2.44 6.94
C ASP A 99 -23.38 -2.36 5.42
N LEU A 100 -22.16 -1.97 5.02
CA LEU A 100 -21.70 -2.03 3.63
C LEU A 100 -21.27 -3.44 3.18
N VAL A 101 -21.15 -4.41 4.06
CA VAL A 101 -20.73 -5.78 3.70
C VAL A 101 -21.69 -6.36 2.66
N GLY A 102 -21.13 -6.91 1.58
CA GLY A 102 -21.89 -7.35 0.40
C GLY A 102 -22.06 -6.27 -0.67
N LEU A 103 -21.52 -5.05 -0.48
CA LEU A 103 -21.44 -4.04 -1.55
C LEU A 103 -20.65 -4.60 -2.72
N LEU A 104 -21.23 -4.52 -3.92
CA LEU A 104 -20.59 -4.88 -5.17
C LEU A 104 -20.26 -3.61 -5.95
N ILE A 105 -18.98 -3.40 -6.23
CA ILE A 105 -18.49 -2.33 -7.10
C ILE A 105 -18.05 -2.95 -8.42
N THR A 106 -18.71 -2.59 -9.52
CA THR A 106 -18.33 -3.07 -10.85
C THR A 106 -17.30 -2.12 -11.46
N VAL A 107 -16.14 -2.68 -11.80
CA VAL A 107 -15.05 -2.00 -12.50
C VAL A 107 -14.92 -2.61 -13.89
N THR A 108 -15.03 -1.80 -14.92
CA THR A 108 -14.82 -2.22 -16.31
C THR A 108 -13.39 -1.91 -16.73
N ILE A 109 -12.68 -2.91 -17.27
CA ILE A 109 -11.31 -2.83 -17.76
C ILE A 109 -11.29 -3.44 -19.17
N ASP A 110 -10.90 -2.68 -20.18
CA ASP A 110 -10.83 -3.13 -21.56
C ASP A 110 -12.14 -3.82 -22.03
N GLY A 111 -13.30 -3.30 -21.60
CA GLY A 111 -14.63 -3.82 -21.94
C GLY A 111 -15.05 -5.07 -21.16
N ARG A 112 -14.28 -5.51 -20.17
CA ARG A 112 -14.61 -6.61 -19.26
C ARG A 112 -15.01 -6.08 -17.89
N ASP A 113 -16.09 -6.60 -17.34
CA ASP A 113 -16.56 -6.24 -16.01
C ASP A 113 -16.00 -7.17 -14.94
N PHE A 114 -15.53 -6.56 -13.86
CA PHE A 114 -15.09 -7.23 -12.64
C PHE A 114 -15.90 -6.68 -11.46
N ALA A 115 -16.51 -7.57 -10.71
CA ALA A 115 -17.23 -7.22 -9.49
C ALA A 115 -16.27 -7.31 -8.27
N LEU A 116 -16.04 -6.19 -7.63
CA LEU A 116 -15.35 -6.12 -6.34
C LEU A 116 -16.38 -6.22 -5.22
N GLU A 117 -16.35 -7.28 -4.45
CA GLU A 117 -17.24 -7.51 -3.32
C GLU A 117 -16.57 -7.07 -2.02
N LEU A 118 -17.23 -6.22 -1.25
CA LEU A 118 -16.78 -5.84 0.08
C LEU A 118 -17.12 -6.95 1.09
N MET A 119 -16.09 -7.63 1.57
CA MET A 119 -16.22 -8.79 2.46
C MET A 119 -16.27 -8.42 3.93
N SER A 120 -15.53 -7.38 4.33
CA SER A 120 -15.54 -6.89 5.70
C SER A 120 -15.07 -5.44 5.79
N VAL A 121 -15.50 -4.78 6.87
CA VAL A 121 -15.05 -3.45 7.28
C VAL A 121 -14.45 -3.57 8.67
N GLY A 122 -13.20 -3.16 8.80
CA GLY A 122 -12.47 -3.07 10.05
C GLY A 122 -12.19 -1.62 10.45
N GLN A 123 -11.39 -1.45 11.48
CA GLN A 123 -10.88 -0.16 11.91
C GLN A 123 -9.43 -0.28 12.35
N MET A 124 -8.65 0.75 12.09
CA MET A 124 -7.29 0.87 12.59
C MET A 124 -7.04 2.28 13.17
N SER A 125 -6.08 2.38 14.07
CA SER A 125 -5.61 3.67 14.55
C SER A 125 -4.53 4.23 13.64
N TYR A 126 -4.47 5.56 13.52
CA TYR A 126 -3.31 6.18 12.90
C TYR A 126 -2.05 5.90 13.74
N PRO A 127 -0.92 5.51 13.13
CA PRO A 127 0.30 5.21 13.86
C PRO A 127 1.03 6.47 14.36
N VAL A 128 0.44 7.64 14.20
CA VAL A 128 1.03 8.94 14.52
C VAL A 128 0.81 9.26 16.00
N PRO A 129 1.88 9.42 16.81
CA PRO A 129 1.75 9.61 18.26
C PRO A 129 0.93 10.85 18.68
N SER A 130 0.95 11.91 17.86
CA SER A 130 0.23 13.17 18.15
C SER A 130 -1.29 13.09 18.02
N THR A 131 -1.83 11.98 17.51
CA THR A 131 -3.26 11.80 17.25
C THR A 131 -3.81 10.55 17.90
N SER A 132 -3.37 10.27 19.12
CA SER A 132 -3.91 9.14 19.88
C SER A 132 -5.42 9.19 19.95
N GLY A 133 -6.09 8.18 19.42
CA GLY A 133 -7.54 8.06 19.42
C GLY A 133 -8.22 8.22 18.06
N ASP A 134 -7.59 8.83 17.05
CA ASP A 134 -8.14 8.88 15.70
C ASP A 134 -8.06 7.50 15.04
N THR A 135 -9.19 7.03 14.53
CA THR A 135 -9.29 5.78 13.77
C THR A 135 -9.72 6.05 12.35
N LEU A 136 -9.42 5.12 11.46
CA LEU A 136 -9.92 5.09 10.09
C LEU A 136 -10.45 3.71 9.76
N PRO A 137 -11.46 3.59 8.89
CA PRO A 137 -11.97 2.30 8.46
C PRO A 137 -10.98 1.60 7.54
N THR A 138 -10.98 0.27 7.59
CA THR A 138 -10.27 -0.61 6.67
C THR A 138 -11.26 -1.51 5.95
N TYR A 139 -10.94 -1.94 4.74
CA TYR A 139 -11.85 -2.63 3.84
C TYR A 139 -11.18 -3.86 3.24
N VAL A 140 -11.87 -4.99 3.25
CA VAL A 140 -11.45 -6.21 2.56
C VAL A 140 -12.31 -6.35 1.31
N PHE A 141 -11.70 -6.15 0.13
CA PHE A 141 -12.35 -6.39 -1.15
C PHE A 141 -11.85 -7.68 -1.78
N GLU A 142 -12.78 -8.44 -2.37
CA GLU A 142 -12.47 -9.62 -3.16
C GLU A 142 -13.15 -9.54 -4.53
N TYR A 143 -12.59 -10.26 -5.50
CA TYR A 143 -13.15 -10.40 -6.84
C TYR A 143 -12.98 -11.85 -7.33
N ILE A 144 -13.72 -12.24 -8.36
CA ILE A 144 -13.56 -13.52 -9.03
C ILE A 144 -12.75 -13.29 -10.30
N ASP A 145 -11.62 -13.98 -10.42
CA ASP A 145 -10.75 -13.90 -11.59
C ASP A 145 -11.34 -14.65 -12.81
N SER A 146 -10.66 -14.54 -13.95
CA SER A 146 -11.08 -15.20 -15.21
C SER A 146 -11.08 -16.73 -15.15
N LEU A 147 -10.44 -17.31 -14.14
CA LEU A 147 -10.43 -18.75 -13.85
C LEU A 147 -11.53 -19.18 -12.87
N GLY A 148 -12.38 -18.25 -12.43
CA GLY A 148 -13.43 -18.49 -11.44
C GLY A 148 -12.89 -18.57 -9.99
N VAL A 149 -11.66 -18.15 -9.73
CA VAL A 149 -11.04 -18.18 -8.41
C VAL A 149 -11.26 -16.87 -7.70
N ARG A 150 -11.71 -16.93 -6.45
CA ARG A 150 -11.86 -15.74 -5.59
C ARG A 150 -10.49 -15.24 -5.15
N ARG A 151 -10.24 -13.94 -5.38
CA ARG A 151 -8.99 -13.25 -5.09
C ARG A 151 -9.23 -12.04 -4.21
N ASN A 152 -8.35 -11.82 -3.25
CA ASN A 152 -8.33 -10.56 -2.50
C ASN A 152 -7.68 -9.46 -3.34
N LEU A 153 -8.27 -8.28 -3.35
CA LEU A 153 -7.82 -7.13 -4.15
C LEU A 153 -6.40 -6.68 -3.78
N CYS A 154 -6.04 -6.77 -2.50
CA CYS A 154 -4.71 -6.45 -1.99
C CYS A 154 -3.72 -7.63 -2.07
N GLY A 155 -4.18 -8.79 -2.55
CA GLY A 155 -3.38 -9.97 -2.83
C GLY A 155 -2.92 -10.74 -1.59
N ASN A 156 -2.56 -11.99 -1.81
CA ASN A 156 -1.99 -12.88 -0.79
C ASN A 156 -0.45 -12.78 -0.78
N ARG A 157 0.12 -11.59 -0.85
CA ARG A 157 1.57 -11.47 -0.77
C ARG A 157 1.99 -11.61 0.68
N PRO A 158 2.75 -12.64 1.05
CA PRO A 158 3.38 -12.68 2.35
C PRO A 158 4.42 -11.56 2.36
N ILE A 159 4.13 -10.46 3.03
CA ILE A 159 5.17 -9.51 3.41
C ILE A 159 5.94 -10.22 4.50
N GLN A 160 7.16 -10.66 4.21
CA GLN A 160 8.09 -11.09 5.23
C GLN A 160 8.50 -9.85 6.01
N VAL A 161 7.77 -9.58 7.09
CA VAL A 161 8.12 -8.51 8.01
C VAL A 161 9.18 -9.06 8.94
N PRO A 162 10.34 -8.39 9.06
CA PRO A 162 11.24 -8.68 10.16
C PRO A 162 10.48 -8.46 11.47
N THR A 163 10.45 -9.47 12.33
CA THR A 163 9.66 -9.54 13.57
C THR A 163 9.97 -8.46 14.63
N LYS A 164 10.79 -7.48 14.32
CA LYS A 164 11.21 -6.41 15.24
C LYS A 164 10.53 -5.05 15.01
N ASP A 165 9.74 -4.89 13.96
CA ASP A 165 9.08 -3.62 13.65
C ASP A 165 7.57 -3.67 13.94
N LEU A 166 7.24 -4.17 15.10
CA LEU A 166 5.88 -4.46 15.57
C LEU A 166 4.93 -3.26 15.52
N LEU A 167 5.38 -2.05 15.80
CA LEU A 167 4.49 -0.89 15.95
C LEU A 167 3.73 -0.50 14.66
N TYR A 168 4.34 -0.70 13.49
CA TYR A 168 3.66 -0.38 12.22
C TYR A 168 2.79 -1.53 11.72
N TRP A 169 3.18 -2.77 12.00
CA TRP A 169 2.53 -3.98 11.49
C TRP A 169 1.48 -4.55 12.45
N GLU A 170 1.58 -4.29 13.74
CA GLU A 170 0.51 -4.58 14.70
C GLU A 170 -0.78 -3.84 14.36
N ALA A 171 -0.65 -2.64 13.75
CA ALA A 171 -1.79 -1.89 13.25
C ALA A 171 -2.49 -2.56 12.04
N PHE A 172 -1.77 -3.37 11.23
CA PHE A 172 -2.29 -3.99 10.01
C PHE A 172 -2.57 -5.51 10.12
N GLY A 173 -2.42 -6.12 11.30
CA GLY A 173 -2.57 -7.56 11.44
C GLY A 173 -1.50 -8.38 10.68
N GLN A 174 -1.59 -9.70 10.78
CA GLN A 174 -0.55 -10.61 10.25
C GLN A 174 -0.56 -10.78 8.72
N VAL A 175 -1.61 -10.34 8.03
CA VAL A 175 -1.72 -10.45 6.56
C VAL A 175 -2.37 -9.18 6.02
N PRO A 176 -1.66 -8.37 5.24
CA PRO A 176 -2.22 -7.16 4.67
C PRO A 176 -3.19 -7.50 3.52
N ARG A 177 -4.41 -7.85 3.89
CA ARG A 177 -5.53 -8.06 2.96
C ARG A 177 -6.46 -6.85 2.92
N GLU A 178 -6.21 -5.90 3.77
CA GLU A 178 -7.07 -4.74 3.96
C GLU A 178 -6.57 -3.57 3.13
N ALA A 179 -7.52 -2.84 2.59
CA ALA A 179 -7.30 -1.55 1.96
C ALA A 179 -7.77 -0.42 2.86
N ILE A 180 -7.16 0.73 2.73
CA ILE A 180 -7.70 2.01 3.18
C ILE A 180 -8.13 2.82 1.96
N LEU A 181 -9.17 3.61 2.12
CA LEU A 181 -9.66 4.50 1.07
C LEU A 181 -9.39 5.95 1.49
N PHE A 182 -9.07 6.80 0.53
CA PHE A 182 -8.95 8.24 0.78
C PHE A 182 -9.22 9.03 -0.50
N GLU A 183 -9.98 10.09 -0.35
CA GLU A 183 -10.45 10.91 -1.44
C GLU A 183 -9.48 12.04 -1.81
N GLY A 184 -9.63 12.57 -3.01
CA GLY A 184 -9.23 13.90 -3.42
C GLY A 184 -7.82 14.07 -3.95
N ASP A 185 -6.84 13.37 -3.41
CA ASP A 185 -5.49 13.41 -3.95
C ASP A 185 -5.40 12.52 -5.21
N ARG A 186 -4.99 13.14 -6.34
CA ARG A 186 -4.61 12.41 -7.57
C ARG A 186 -3.12 12.16 -7.54
N ILE A 187 -2.71 10.91 -7.65
CA ILE A 187 -1.31 10.50 -7.57
C ILE A 187 -0.91 9.80 -8.87
N ASP A 188 0.00 10.42 -9.61
CA ASP A 188 0.63 9.77 -10.75
C ASP A 188 1.73 8.84 -10.24
N THR A 189 1.49 7.54 -10.30
CA THR A 189 2.45 6.54 -9.83
C THR A 189 3.60 6.31 -10.80
N SER A 190 3.50 6.75 -12.05
CA SER A 190 4.58 6.67 -13.03
C SER A 190 5.68 7.69 -12.75
N THR A 191 5.29 8.85 -12.24
CA THR A 191 6.21 9.94 -11.86
C THR A 191 6.33 10.12 -10.35
N MET A 192 5.54 9.38 -9.55
CA MET A 192 5.42 9.56 -8.10
C MET A 192 5.15 11.01 -7.74
N THR A 193 4.12 11.62 -8.37
CA THR A 193 3.72 13.01 -8.13
C THR A 193 2.28 13.12 -7.68
N ILE A 194 2.02 14.08 -6.77
CA ILE A 194 0.69 14.42 -6.28
C ILE A 194 0.20 15.63 -7.05
N SER A 195 -0.98 15.53 -7.67
CA SER A 195 -1.63 16.67 -8.32
C SER A 195 -1.88 17.80 -7.31
N PRO A 196 -1.67 19.06 -7.67
CA PRO A 196 -1.97 20.19 -6.80
C PRO A 196 -3.48 20.40 -6.62
N SER A 197 -4.31 19.87 -7.51
CA SER A 197 -5.76 20.02 -7.46
C SER A 197 -6.42 18.90 -6.66
N PHE A 198 -7.25 19.29 -5.70
CA PHE A 198 -8.14 18.37 -4.99
C PHE A 198 -9.39 18.11 -5.84
N ASP A 199 -9.73 16.83 -6.02
CA ASP A 199 -10.95 16.41 -6.70
C ASP A 199 -11.64 15.29 -5.91
N PRO A 200 -12.72 15.59 -5.17
CA PRO A 200 -13.41 14.63 -4.30
C PRO A 200 -14.14 13.53 -5.07
N THR A 201 -14.26 13.62 -6.40
CA THR A 201 -14.81 12.54 -7.22
C THR A 201 -13.83 11.39 -7.42
N TRP A 202 -12.56 11.60 -7.11
CA TRP A 202 -11.54 10.57 -7.14
C TRP A 202 -11.22 10.08 -5.74
N PHE A 203 -11.07 8.78 -5.61
CA PHE A 203 -10.58 8.17 -4.40
C PHE A 203 -9.48 7.15 -4.68
N ASN A 204 -8.53 7.08 -3.78
CA ASN A 204 -7.45 6.11 -3.81
C ASN A 204 -7.83 4.88 -3.00
N ILE A 205 -7.34 3.73 -3.44
CA ILE A 205 -7.38 2.46 -2.73
C ILE A 205 -5.93 2.09 -2.41
N GLY A 206 -5.56 2.18 -1.16
CA GLY A 206 -4.22 1.85 -0.69
C GLY A 206 -4.23 0.53 0.07
N CYS A 207 -3.56 -0.50 -0.45
CA CYS A 207 -3.39 -1.75 0.29
C CYS A 207 -2.50 -1.56 1.51
N ALA A 208 -2.78 -2.25 2.59
CA ALA A 208 -2.01 -2.19 3.82
C ALA A 208 -0.51 -2.46 3.57
N GLY A 209 0.34 -1.62 4.14
CA GLY A 209 1.80 -1.69 3.96
C GLY A 209 2.35 -1.05 2.68
N HIS A 210 1.52 -0.55 1.81
CA HIS A 210 1.90 0.06 0.53
C HIS A 210 2.27 1.54 0.68
N THR A 211 2.99 2.09 -0.31
CA THR A 211 3.45 3.48 -0.30
C THR A 211 2.31 4.47 -0.10
N LEU A 212 1.19 4.31 -0.83
CA LEU A 212 0.05 5.23 -0.73
C LEU A 212 -0.67 5.13 0.61
N SER A 213 -0.83 3.90 1.16
CA SER A 213 -1.35 3.72 2.50
C SER A 213 -0.45 4.38 3.55
N LYS A 214 0.88 4.22 3.42
CA LYS A 214 1.85 4.88 4.30
C LYS A 214 1.74 6.39 4.22
N LEU A 215 1.60 6.93 3.01
CA LEU A 215 1.41 8.38 2.80
C LEU A 215 0.18 8.89 3.56
N HIS A 216 -0.95 8.16 3.45
CA HIS A 216 -2.18 8.50 4.15
C HIS A 216 -2.03 8.38 5.67
N LEU A 217 -1.53 7.25 6.15
CA LEU A 217 -1.36 6.96 7.58
C LEU A 217 -0.37 7.90 8.27
N THR A 218 0.54 8.49 7.53
CA THR A 218 1.51 9.47 8.04
C THR A 218 1.03 10.92 7.89
N ARG A 219 -0.28 11.13 7.71
CA ARG A 219 -0.92 12.44 7.62
C ARG A 219 -0.42 13.29 6.45
N ASN A 220 -0.08 12.65 5.34
CA ASN A 220 0.42 13.32 4.14
C ASN A 220 -0.54 13.26 2.94
N THR A 221 -1.85 13.08 3.18
CA THR A 221 -2.91 13.25 2.17
C THR A 221 -3.91 14.30 2.64
N VAL A 222 -4.67 14.87 1.71
CA VAL A 222 -5.72 15.86 2.08
C VAL A 222 -6.76 15.21 2.99
N ALA A 223 -7.22 14.01 2.64
CA ALA A 223 -8.19 13.26 3.44
C ALA A 223 -7.70 12.93 4.86
N SER A 224 -6.39 12.77 5.07
CA SER A 224 -5.79 12.58 6.38
C SER A 224 -5.52 13.90 7.13
N ARG A 225 -6.06 15.02 6.65
CA ARG A 225 -5.90 16.36 7.23
C ARG A 225 -4.46 16.86 7.24
N ALA A 226 -3.70 16.62 6.18
CA ALA A 226 -2.30 17.02 6.05
C ALA A 226 -2.04 18.48 6.46
N SER A 227 -2.94 19.43 6.11
CA SER A 227 -2.83 20.84 6.44
C SER A 227 -2.89 21.12 7.95
N VAL A 228 -3.63 20.33 8.73
CA VAL A 228 -3.71 20.45 10.19
C VAL A 228 -2.37 20.10 10.84
N TYR A 229 -1.61 19.20 10.18
CA TYR A 229 -0.27 18.78 10.62
C TYR A 229 0.84 19.61 9.98
N GLY A 230 0.50 20.70 9.28
CA GLY A 230 1.48 21.58 8.64
C GLY A 230 2.11 21.01 7.36
N HIS A 231 1.54 19.93 6.79
CA HIS A 231 2.04 19.31 5.58
C HIS A 231 1.43 19.96 4.32
N GLY A 232 2.13 20.89 3.72
CA GLY A 232 1.81 21.45 2.40
C GLY A 232 2.05 20.46 1.26
N LEU A 233 1.72 20.85 0.03
CA LEU A 233 1.90 19.99 -1.16
C LEU A 233 3.36 19.53 -1.32
N ALA A 234 4.31 20.45 -1.14
CA ALA A 234 5.74 20.12 -1.26
C ALA A 234 6.18 19.10 -0.20
N ASP A 235 5.64 19.20 1.02
CA ASP A 235 5.89 18.26 2.11
C ASP A 235 5.33 16.88 1.81
N ARG A 236 4.09 16.81 1.34
CA ARG A 236 3.43 15.56 0.95
C ARG A 236 4.16 14.89 -0.21
N GLN A 237 4.60 15.69 -1.20
CA GLN A 237 5.38 15.23 -2.33
C GLN A 237 6.74 14.67 -1.89
N ALA A 238 7.45 15.36 -0.99
CA ALA A 238 8.72 14.89 -0.44
C ALA A 238 8.55 13.57 0.34
N THR A 239 7.44 13.43 1.08
CA THR A 239 7.12 12.19 1.78
C THR A 239 6.83 11.05 0.81
N LEU A 240 6.10 11.28 -0.28
CA LEU A 240 5.86 10.27 -1.31
C LEU A 240 7.17 9.78 -1.92
N LYS A 241 8.08 10.70 -2.30
CA LYS A 241 9.42 10.38 -2.82
C LYS A 241 10.24 9.56 -1.83
N LEU A 242 10.23 9.95 -0.56
CA LEU A 242 10.91 9.23 0.53
C LEU A 242 10.35 7.80 0.68
N LEU A 243 9.04 7.63 0.73
CA LEU A 243 8.40 6.33 0.93
C LEU A 243 8.68 5.38 -0.24
N ALA A 244 8.69 5.88 -1.46
CA ALA A 244 9.03 5.14 -2.68
C ALA A 244 10.54 4.93 -2.86
N ALA A 245 11.40 5.63 -2.11
CA ALA A 245 12.83 5.77 -2.38
C ALA A 245 13.11 6.26 -3.82
N ASP A 246 12.29 7.16 -4.31
CA ASP A 246 12.49 7.79 -5.61
C ASP A 246 13.60 8.85 -5.49
N TYR A 247 14.84 8.37 -5.39
CA TYR A 247 16.02 9.24 -5.20
C TYR A 247 16.18 10.24 -6.32
N CYS A 248 15.91 9.80 -7.55
CA CYS A 248 16.13 10.60 -8.74
C CYS A 248 14.97 11.54 -9.09
N GLY A 249 13.83 11.39 -8.43
CA GLY A 249 12.62 12.18 -8.72
C GLY A 249 11.90 11.81 -10.01
N THR A 250 12.31 10.73 -10.67
CA THR A 250 11.79 10.29 -11.97
C THR A 250 10.54 9.42 -11.86
N GLY A 251 10.14 9.04 -10.65
CA GLY A 251 9.07 8.08 -10.39
C GLY A 251 9.57 6.65 -10.21
N LYS A 252 10.84 6.38 -10.53
CA LYS A 252 11.43 5.05 -10.36
C LYS A 252 11.72 4.76 -8.89
N PRO A 253 11.08 3.74 -8.30
CA PRO A 253 11.31 3.38 -6.91
C PRO A 253 12.59 2.55 -6.76
N PHE A 254 13.37 2.83 -5.72
CA PHE A 254 14.55 2.08 -5.33
C PHE A 254 14.35 1.42 -3.96
N THR A 255 13.20 0.78 -3.79
CA THR A 255 12.84 0.06 -2.56
C THR A 255 12.06 -1.22 -2.89
N VAL A 256 11.93 -2.09 -1.90
CA VAL A 256 11.13 -3.31 -2.00
C VAL A 256 10.20 -3.43 -0.79
N ALA A 257 9.15 -4.25 -0.93
CA ALA A 257 8.26 -4.53 0.19
C ALA A 257 9.05 -5.16 1.36
N GLY A 258 8.74 -4.70 2.58
CA GLY A 258 9.39 -5.20 3.79
C GLY A 258 10.80 -4.63 4.07
N GLN A 259 11.30 -3.69 3.26
CA GLN A 259 12.55 -2.99 3.56
C GLN A 259 12.33 -2.03 4.74
N PRO A 260 13.07 -2.18 5.86
CA PRO A 260 12.95 -1.30 7.01
C PRO A 260 13.33 0.14 6.68
N LEU A 261 12.62 1.08 7.29
CA LEU A 261 12.82 2.51 7.10
C LEU A 261 12.74 3.21 8.45
N ALA A 262 13.76 4.00 8.78
CA ALA A 262 13.68 5.01 9.83
C ALA A 262 13.63 6.39 9.18
N TRP A 263 12.77 7.29 9.67
CA TRP A 263 12.65 8.62 9.11
C TRP A 263 12.00 9.61 10.06
N ARG A 264 12.13 10.88 9.77
CA ARG A 264 11.41 11.95 10.43
C ARG A 264 10.95 13.01 9.42
N ASP A 265 9.91 13.73 9.75
CA ASP A 265 9.49 14.95 9.06
C ASP A 265 9.82 16.20 9.91
N PRO A 266 9.80 17.39 9.27
CA PRO A 266 10.13 18.65 9.95
C PRO A 266 9.15 19.00 11.07
N GLN A 267 7.88 18.61 10.91
CA GLN A 267 6.81 18.89 11.87
C GLN A 267 6.82 17.90 13.04
N GLN A 268 7.74 16.92 13.01
CA GLN A 268 7.88 15.85 14.00
C GLN A 268 6.61 15.03 14.23
N VAL A 269 5.72 15.01 13.23
CA VAL A 269 4.51 14.19 13.24
C VAL A 269 4.90 12.71 13.17
N MET A 270 5.93 12.40 12.36
CA MET A 270 6.50 11.06 12.25
C MET A 270 7.96 11.05 12.70
N GLN A 271 8.27 10.15 13.64
CA GLN A 271 9.60 9.94 14.15
C GLN A 271 9.84 8.45 14.37
N PHE A 272 10.51 7.82 13.41
CA PHE A 272 10.88 6.41 13.50
C PHE A 272 12.39 6.28 13.56
N TYR A 273 12.95 6.20 14.78
CA TYR A 273 14.39 6.18 14.98
C TYR A 273 14.95 4.86 15.48
N SER A 274 14.10 3.94 15.94
CA SER A 274 14.60 2.75 16.60
C SER A 274 15.47 1.92 15.65
N GLY A 275 16.72 1.73 16.02
CA GLY A 275 17.69 0.96 15.25
C GLY A 275 18.29 1.67 14.01
N ALA A 276 18.04 2.96 13.81
CA ALA A 276 18.67 3.71 12.73
C ALA A 276 20.18 3.84 12.98
N SER A 277 21.01 3.39 12.02
CA SER A 277 22.46 3.37 12.15
C SER A 277 23.16 4.44 11.32
N ALA A 278 22.61 4.79 10.15
CA ALA A 278 23.23 5.73 9.23
C ALA A 278 22.18 6.50 8.45
N LEU A 279 22.45 7.77 8.19
CA LEU A 279 21.64 8.60 7.31
C LEU A 279 21.55 7.98 5.91
N GLU A 280 20.34 7.86 5.38
CA GLU A 280 20.10 7.45 4.01
C GLU A 280 20.13 8.66 3.09
N ALA A 281 19.18 9.57 3.25
CA ALA A 281 19.02 10.72 2.38
C ALA A 281 18.24 11.86 3.07
N ARG A 282 18.35 13.05 2.50
CA ARG A 282 17.43 14.18 2.71
C ARG A 282 16.52 14.31 1.50
N TRP A 283 15.28 14.65 1.71
CA TRP A 283 14.24 14.58 0.69
C TRP A 283 13.54 15.92 0.46
N GLY A 284 13.39 16.27 -0.79
CA GLY A 284 12.54 17.34 -1.26
C GLY A 284 11.44 16.83 -2.18
N ALA A 285 10.62 17.75 -2.68
CA ALA A 285 9.52 17.43 -3.58
C ALA A 285 9.97 16.78 -4.90
N SER A 286 11.21 17.02 -5.35
CA SER A 286 11.78 16.50 -6.59
C SER A 286 12.63 15.25 -6.42
N GLY A 287 12.65 14.61 -5.25
CA GLY A 287 13.52 13.47 -4.96
C GLY A 287 14.54 13.76 -3.86
N ALA A 288 15.63 12.98 -3.83
CA ALA A 288 16.68 13.18 -2.84
C ALA A 288 17.51 14.44 -3.12
N ILE A 289 17.67 15.28 -2.10
CA ILE A 289 18.53 16.47 -2.13
C ILE A 289 20.00 16.08 -2.02
N CYS A 290 20.28 15.10 -1.15
CA CYS A 290 21.59 14.48 -0.96
C CYS A 290 21.38 12.99 -0.60
N LEU A 291 22.41 12.16 -0.83
CA LEU A 291 22.39 10.73 -0.59
C LEU A 291 23.67 10.27 0.09
N SER A 292 23.55 9.62 1.23
CA SER A 292 24.71 9.05 1.95
C SER A 292 24.76 7.53 1.84
N ARG A 293 23.63 6.85 2.01
CA ARG A 293 23.58 5.39 1.95
C ARG A 293 22.20 4.91 1.49
N PRO A 294 22.06 4.48 0.24
CA PRO A 294 20.78 3.96 -0.26
C PRO A 294 20.24 2.82 0.59
N ARG A 295 18.90 2.78 0.82
CA ARG A 295 18.28 1.80 1.72
C ARG A 295 18.51 0.34 1.33
N LEU A 296 18.70 0.04 0.05
CA LEU A 296 19.01 -1.30 -0.45
C LEU A 296 20.51 -1.58 -0.57
N SER A 297 21.40 -0.69 -0.05
CA SER A 297 22.83 -1.02 0.08
C SER A 297 23.06 -2.16 1.08
N THR A 298 22.07 -2.40 1.97
CA THR A 298 22.02 -3.56 2.86
C THR A 298 20.57 -4.08 2.81
N PRO A 299 20.20 -4.85 1.78
CA PRO A 299 18.83 -5.30 1.61
C PRO A 299 18.42 -6.24 2.74
N ALA A 300 17.21 -6.01 3.27
CA ALA A 300 16.66 -6.82 4.38
C ALA A 300 16.17 -8.19 3.92
N ASN A 301 15.98 -8.40 2.62
CA ASN A 301 15.45 -9.63 2.06
C ASN A 301 16.08 -9.96 0.69
N ALA A 302 15.89 -11.21 0.26
CA ALA A 302 16.43 -11.71 -1.01
C ALA A 302 15.88 -10.94 -2.23
N ALA A 303 14.64 -10.46 -2.19
CA ALA A 303 14.02 -9.70 -3.28
C ALA A 303 14.78 -8.38 -3.53
N GLY A 304 15.14 -7.65 -2.44
CA GLY A 304 15.95 -6.44 -2.56
C GLY A 304 17.33 -6.70 -3.15
N ALA A 305 17.99 -7.78 -2.72
CA ALA A 305 19.30 -8.18 -3.25
C ALA A 305 19.23 -8.59 -4.72
N GLN A 306 18.12 -9.20 -5.15
CA GLN A 306 17.94 -9.69 -6.52
C GLN A 306 17.57 -8.54 -7.48
N LEU A 307 16.65 -7.65 -7.09
CA LEU A 307 16.21 -6.54 -7.94
C LEU A 307 17.28 -5.46 -8.11
N PHE A 308 18.09 -5.25 -7.07
CA PHE A 308 19.13 -4.25 -7.07
C PHE A 308 20.46 -4.84 -6.57
N PRO A 309 21.11 -5.72 -7.34
CA PRO A 309 22.39 -6.34 -6.93
C PRO A 309 23.49 -5.28 -6.75
N ASN A 310 23.36 -4.14 -7.42
CA ASN A 310 24.20 -2.97 -7.20
C ASN A 310 23.34 -1.71 -7.24
N ILE A 311 22.78 -1.32 -6.09
CA ILE A 311 21.93 -0.15 -5.97
C ILE A 311 22.62 1.16 -6.37
N TRP A 312 23.91 1.30 -6.06
CA TRP A 312 24.68 2.48 -6.43
C TRP A 312 24.78 2.64 -7.95
N GLN A 313 25.03 1.54 -8.66
CA GLN A 313 25.08 1.55 -10.12
C GLN A 313 23.70 1.87 -10.72
N ALA A 314 22.63 1.33 -10.15
CA ALA A 314 21.26 1.62 -10.61
C ALA A 314 20.90 3.10 -10.44
N ILE A 315 21.25 3.71 -9.31
CA ILE A 315 21.06 5.15 -9.07
C ILE A 315 21.96 5.97 -10.01
N ALA A 316 23.23 5.57 -10.21
CA ALA A 316 24.16 6.26 -11.10
C ALA A 316 23.67 6.29 -12.56
N ALA A 317 23.01 5.23 -13.00
CA ALA A 317 22.43 5.18 -14.34
C ALA A 317 21.24 6.13 -14.52
N GLU A 318 20.49 6.38 -13.45
CA GLU A 318 19.28 7.22 -13.47
C GLU A 318 19.60 8.70 -13.19
N CYS A 319 20.40 8.99 -12.17
CA CYS A 319 20.75 10.34 -11.73
C CYS A 319 22.20 10.42 -11.21
N PRO A 320 23.21 10.41 -12.09
CA PRO A 320 24.63 10.36 -11.72
C PRO A 320 25.06 11.53 -10.81
N ASP A 321 24.46 12.70 -10.99
CA ASP A 321 24.79 13.91 -10.22
C ASP A 321 24.48 13.77 -8.72
N LEU A 322 23.52 12.92 -8.36
CA LEU A 322 23.16 12.69 -6.96
C LEU A 322 24.31 12.03 -6.19
N LEU A 323 25.10 11.18 -6.84
CA LEU A 323 26.24 10.53 -6.21
C LEU A 323 27.36 11.52 -5.81
N ASN A 324 27.37 12.70 -6.40
CA ASN A 324 28.27 13.79 -6.10
C ASN A 324 27.75 14.71 -4.97
N ARG A 325 26.59 14.36 -4.39
CA ARG A 325 25.93 15.13 -3.31
C ARG A 325 25.78 14.28 -2.04
N PRO A 326 26.86 13.88 -1.39
CA PRO A 326 26.76 13.19 -0.10
C PRO A 326 26.13 14.12 0.93
N CYS A 327 25.29 13.58 1.81
CA CYS A 327 24.79 14.34 2.94
C CYS A 327 25.96 14.64 3.90
N THR A 328 26.13 15.89 4.29
CA THR A 328 27.26 16.33 5.10
C THR A 328 27.23 15.83 6.53
N ASN A 329 26.02 15.52 7.04
CA ASN A 329 25.83 14.94 8.36
C ASN A 329 25.60 13.43 8.20
N SER A 330 26.23 12.66 9.08
CA SER A 330 26.13 11.20 9.05
C SER A 330 24.96 10.66 9.88
N ASN A 331 24.28 11.51 10.65
CA ASN A 331 23.28 11.13 11.62
C ASN A 331 21.96 11.85 11.36
N ILE A 332 20.86 11.09 11.36
CA ILE A 332 19.50 11.61 11.18
C ILE A 332 19.13 12.68 12.23
N TYR A 333 19.70 12.59 13.44
CA TYR A 333 19.41 13.53 14.53
C TYR A 333 20.07 14.91 14.37
N GLN A 334 21.05 15.03 13.46
CA GLN A 334 21.78 16.29 13.23
C GLN A 334 21.04 17.23 12.25
N PHE A 335 19.97 16.73 11.59
CA PHE A 335 19.14 17.58 10.73
C PHE A 335 18.03 18.21 11.55
N GLU A 336 18.25 19.45 11.97
CA GLU A 336 17.24 20.29 12.60
C GLU A 336 16.52 21.11 11.52
N GLY A 337 15.19 21.34 11.69
CA GLY A 337 14.39 22.18 10.81
C GLY A 337 13.63 21.42 9.72
N ALA A 338 13.50 22.02 8.55
CA ALA A 338 12.46 21.73 7.54
C ALA A 338 12.69 20.50 6.66
N ASP A 339 13.71 19.69 6.89
CA ASP A 339 14.04 18.60 5.97
C ASP A 339 13.47 17.24 6.39
N ARG A 340 12.86 16.54 5.42
CA ARG A 340 12.57 15.12 5.59
C ARG A 340 13.83 14.32 5.44
N VAL A 341 14.12 13.48 6.41
CA VAL A 341 15.32 12.65 6.43
C VAL A 341 14.94 11.20 6.68
N SER A 342 15.67 10.30 6.02
CA SER A 342 15.57 8.87 6.23
C SER A 342 16.91 8.26 6.61
N ALA A 343 16.88 7.12 7.29
CA ALA A 343 18.05 6.36 7.68
C ALA A 343 17.82 4.86 7.52
N ASN A 344 18.91 4.15 7.29
CA ASN A 344 18.93 2.69 7.25
C ASN A 344 18.92 2.10 8.66
N ARG A 345 18.30 0.94 8.77
CA ARG A 345 18.34 0.08 9.95
C ARG A 345 19.33 -1.06 9.79
#